data_d209a4a078a2c009b667dc33f57d5b35
#
_entry.id   d209a4a078a2c009b667dc33f57d5b35
#
_cell.length_a   1.000
_cell.length_b   1.000
_cell.length_c   1.000
_cell.angle_alpha   90.00
_cell.angle_beta   90.00
_cell.angle_gamma   90.00
#
_symmetry.space_group_name_H-M   'P 1'
#
loop_
_entity.id
_entity.type
_entity.pdbx_description
1 polymer ?
#
loop_
_entity_poly.entity_id
_entity_poly.type
_entity_poly.pdbx_seq_one_letter_code
_entity_poly.pdbx_strand_id
1 'polypeptide(L)'
;MFRKLSKNGLQLIKKLEGCELIAYKDSGGVYTIGYGHTKNVKRGMTISQKQAEVFLKEDCNKFVDHVNKYMNTYNFNQNQFDALVSFAFNIGSINELTKNGSRSISEISNKILLYNKCNGKFVQGLLNRRKAEKQLFDKPVKTTTQIAKEVIKGLWGNGNSRKQKLLEKGYDYKVVQEEVNKLLKR
;
A
#
# COMPACT_ATOMS: atom_id res chain seq x y z
N MET A 1 7.39 -10.80 -10.66
CA MET A 1 7.59 -9.33 -10.82
C MET A 1 7.50 -8.69 -9.44
N PHE A 2 8.52 -7.95 -8.98
CA PHE A 2 8.49 -7.26 -7.68
C PHE A 2 7.75 -5.92 -7.79
N ARG A 3 6.91 -5.63 -6.78
CA ARG A 3 6.21 -4.33 -6.67
C ARG A 3 6.81 -3.49 -5.55
N LYS A 4 6.63 -2.18 -5.68
CA LYS A 4 6.92 -1.18 -4.64
C LYS A 4 5.61 -0.66 -4.08
N LEU A 5 5.62 -0.22 -2.83
CA LEU A 5 4.50 0.50 -2.24
C LEU A 5 4.25 1.79 -3.03
N SER A 6 3.02 1.98 -3.51
CA SER A 6 2.64 3.17 -4.27
C SER A 6 2.40 4.37 -3.35
N LYS A 7 2.29 5.57 -3.94
CA LYS A 7 1.87 6.77 -3.19
C LYS A 7 0.50 6.57 -2.53
N ASN A 8 -0.44 5.88 -3.20
CA ASN A 8 -1.77 5.61 -2.66
C ASN A 8 -1.70 4.67 -1.44
N GLY A 9 -0.89 3.61 -1.50
CA GLY A 9 -0.67 2.71 -0.37
C GLY A 9 -0.02 3.42 0.81
N LEU A 10 1.00 4.25 0.55
CA LEU A 10 1.63 5.05 1.60
C LEU A 10 0.64 6.04 2.25
N GLN A 11 -0.22 6.69 1.45
CA GLN A 11 -1.26 7.59 1.98
C GLN A 11 -2.30 6.85 2.83
N LEU A 12 -2.67 5.62 2.44
CA LEU A 12 -3.56 4.79 3.27
C LEU A 12 -2.92 4.53 4.63
N ILE A 13 -1.66 4.09 4.69
CA ILE A 13 -0.95 3.82 5.95
C ILE A 13 -0.86 5.10 6.79
N LYS A 14 -0.44 6.23 6.21
CA LYS A 14 -0.39 7.53 6.89
C LYS A 14 -1.71 7.90 7.55
N LYS A 15 -2.83 7.72 6.85
CA LYS A 15 -4.17 8.01 7.36
C LYS A 15 -4.57 7.10 8.52
N LEU A 16 -4.11 5.85 8.51
CA LEU A 16 -4.48 4.85 9.50
C LEU A 16 -3.63 4.90 10.77
N GLU A 17 -2.37 5.33 10.67
CA GLU A 17 -1.44 5.40 11.82
C GLU A 17 -1.53 6.72 12.60
N GLY A 18 -1.89 7.82 11.94
CA GLY A 18 -1.67 9.16 12.51
C GLY A 18 -0.17 9.53 12.51
N CYS A 19 0.17 10.76 12.96
CA CYS A 19 1.55 11.22 12.97
C CYS A 19 1.83 12.11 14.18
N GLU A 20 2.78 11.69 15.02
CA GLU A 20 3.25 12.46 16.16
C GLU A 20 4.68 12.92 15.92
N LEU A 21 4.91 14.24 15.82
CA LEU A 21 6.22 14.81 15.52
C LEU A 21 7.13 14.95 16.74
N ILE A 22 6.61 14.70 17.93
CA ILE A 22 7.33 14.69 19.21
C ILE A 22 7.29 13.27 19.76
N ALA A 23 8.43 12.77 20.23
CA ALA A 23 8.52 11.43 20.79
C ALA A 23 7.63 11.27 22.02
N TYR A 24 6.81 10.22 22.01
CA TYR A 24 5.94 9.83 23.12
C TYR A 24 6.19 8.37 23.51
N LYS A 25 5.68 7.96 24.66
CA LYS A 25 5.65 6.54 25.03
C LYS A 25 4.34 5.92 24.57
N ASP A 26 4.43 4.84 23.81
CA ASP A 26 3.26 4.03 23.47
C ASP A 26 2.70 3.26 24.69
N SER A 27 1.64 2.48 24.49
CA SER A 27 1.02 1.67 25.55
C SER A 27 1.96 0.58 26.10
N GLY A 28 3.00 0.21 25.37
CA GLY A 28 4.06 -0.71 25.81
C GLY A 28 5.24 -0.01 26.50
N GLY A 29 5.21 1.33 26.63
CA GLY A 29 6.28 2.11 27.23
C GLY A 29 7.47 2.39 26.30
N VAL A 30 7.36 2.07 25.01
CA VAL A 30 8.40 2.28 23.99
C VAL A 30 8.31 3.70 23.44
N TYR A 31 9.47 4.40 23.34
CA TYR A 31 9.51 5.71 22.70
C TYR A 31 9.24 5.57 21.20
N THR A 32 8.22 6.28 20.76
CA THR A 32 7.65 6.21 19.39
C THR A 32 7.53 7.62 18.82
N ILE A 33 7.73 7.79 17.52
CA ILE A 33 7.65 9.08 16.82
C ILE A 33 7.14 8.90 15.38
N GLY A 34 6.64 9.94 14.74
CA GLY A 34 6.13 9.91 13.37
C GLY A 34 4.91 9.03 13.22
N TYR A 35 4.96 8.08 12.34
CA TYR A 35 3.90 7.12 12.03
C TYR A 35 4.13 5.75 12.72
N GLY A 36 4.57 5.78 13.98
CA GLY A 36 4.83 4.55 14.73
C GLY A 36 6.30 4.09 14.69
N HIS A 37 7.24 4.94 14.26
CA HIS A 37 8.66 4.61 14.26
C HIS A 37 9.22 4.51 15.67
N THR A 38 9.99 3.46 15.96
CA THR A 38 10.56 3.20 17.31
C THR A 38 12.09 3.10 17.33
N LYS A 39 12.70 2.86 16.16
CA LYS A 39 14.15 2.62 16.08
C LYS A 39 14.94 3.89 16.43
N ASN A 40 15.80 3.80 17.44
CA ASN A 40 16.65 4.92 17.91
C ASN A 40 15.88 6.15 18.43
N VAL A 41 14.58 6.01 18.74
CA VAL A 41 13.79 7.11 19.32
C VAL A 41 14.12 7.29 20.79
N LYS A 42 14.35 8.55 21.21
CA LYS A 42 14.68 8.93 22.58
C LYS A 42 13.69 9.95 23.11
N ARG A 43 13.57 10.04 24.42
CA ARG A 43 12.76 11.07 25.10
C ARG A 43 13.15 12.48 24.60
N GLY A 44 12.14 13.29 24.27
CA GLY A 44 12.33 14.67 23.82
C GLY A 44 12.76 14.82 22.36
N MET A 45 12.90 13.71 21.60
CA MET A 45 13.21 13.77 20.18
C MET A 45 12.05 14.43 19.40
N THR A 46 12.38 15.32 18.48
CA THR A 46 11.44 15.96 17.54
C THR A 46 11.89 15.73 16.11
N ILE A 47 10.94 15.59 15.20
CA ILE A 47 11.21 15.44 13.76
C ILE A 47 10.30 16.33 12.93
N SER A 48 10.72 16.62 11.72
CA SER A 48 9.86 17.25 10.71
C SER A 48 8.90 16.22 10.08
N GLN A 49 7.80 16.72 9.50
CA GLN A 49 6.88 15.90 8.71
C GLN A 49 7.59 15.09 7.59
N LYS A 50 8.58 15.71 6.94
CA LYS A 50 9.39 15.06 5.91
C LYS A 50 10.22 13.91 6.47
N GLN A 51 10.79 14.05 7.65
CA GLN A 51 11.52 12.97 8.34
C GLN A 51 10.59 11.83 8.74
N ALA A 52 9.39 12.13 9.27
CA ALA A 52 8.37 11.13 9.57
C ALA A 52 8.01 10.30 8.33
N GLU A 53 7.89 10.93 7.15
CA GLU A 53 7.62 10.22 5.90
C GLU A 53 8.78 9.35 5.42
N VAL A 54 10.03 9.76 5.69
CA VAL A 54 11.22 8.93 5.39
C VAL A 54 11.19 7.69 6.29
N PHE A 55 11.03 7.86 7.60
CA PHE A 55 10.95 6.75 8.54
C PHE A 55 9.83 5.77 8.20
N LEU A 56 8.63 6.27 7.88
CA LEU A 56 7.53 5.41 7.46
C LEU A 56 7.88 4.55 6.23
N LYS A 57 8.53 5.14 5.22
CA LYS A 57 8.95 4.39 4.03
C LYS A 57 9.95 3.29 4.36
N GLU A 58 10.91 3.59 5.23
CA GLU A 58 11.90 2.62 5.71
C GLU A 58 11.23 1.49 6.49
N ASP A 59 10.33 1.81 7.41
CA ASP A 59 9.57 0.83 8.20
C ASP A 59 8.66 -0.05 7.34
N CYS A 60 8.14 0.48 6.24
CA CYS A 60 7.32 -0.29 5.29
C CYS A 60 8.14 -1.32 4.50
N ASN A 61 9.46 -1.16 4.30
CA ASN A 61 10.25 -2.00 3.41
C ASN A 61 10.16 -3.49 3.76
N LYS A 62 10.25 -3.85 5.04
CA LYS A 62 10.14 -5.25 5.48
C LYS A 62 8.79 -5.88 5.12
N PHE A 63 7.71 -5.10 5.10
CA PHE A 63 6.37 -5.56 4.73
C PHE A 63 6.19 -5.61 3.20
N VAL A 64 6.80 -4.67 2.48
CA VAL A 64 6.92 -4.71 1.02
C VAL A 64 7.61 -6.00 0.59
N ASP A 65 8.75 -6.33 1.19
CA ASP A 65 9.49 -7.55 0.90
C ASP A 65 8.68 -8.81 1.27
N HIS A 66 7.97 -8.76 2.40
CA HIS A 66 7.10 -9.85 2.83
C HIS A 66 5.98 -10.12 1.82
N VAL A 67 5.25 -9.10 1.36
CA VAL A 67 4.18 -9.26 0.37
C VAL A 67 4.74 -9.68 -1.00
N ASN A 68 5.93 -9.22 -1.38
CA ASN A 68 6.60 -9.62 -2.61
C ASN A 68 6.90 -11.12 -2.70
N LYS A 69 7.08 -11.83 -1.58
CA LYS A 69 7.22 -13.30 -1.57
C LYS A 69 6.01 -14.03 -2.16
N TYR A 70 4.84 -13.41 -2.10
CA TYR A 70 3.58 -13.97 -2.62
C TYR A 70 3.25 -13.56 -4.06
N MET A 71 4.07 -12.69 -4.69
CA MET A 71 3.79 -12.19 -6.04
C MET A 71 3.80 -13.26 -7.12
N ASN A 72 4.63 -14.30 -6.97
CA ASN A 72 4.65 -15.41 -7.93
C ASN A 72 3.40 -16.30 -7.82
N THR A 73 2.81 -16.40 -6.63
CA THR A 73 1.58 -17.17 -6.39
C THR A 73 0.33 -16.44 -6.88
N TYR A 74 0.24 -15.13 -6.62
CA TYR A 74 -1.01 -14.38 -6.79
C TYR A 74 -0.99 -13.33 -7.90
N ASN A 75 0.19 -12.86 -8.30
CA ASN A 75 0.33 -11.72 -9.22
C ASN A 75 -0.59 -10.53 -8.83
N PHE A 76 -0.62 -10.17 -7.54
CA PHE A 76 -1.44 -9.09 -7.02
C PHE A 76 -1.31 -7.82 -7.88
N ASN A 77 -2.42 -7.17 -8.19
CA ASN A 77 -2.38 -5.85 -8.79
C ASN A 77 -1.88 -4.79 -7.78
N GLN A 78 -1.63 -3.54 -8.22
CA GLN A 78 -1.05 -2.52 -7.35
C GLN A 78 -1.94 -2.20 -6.14
N ASN A 79 -3.26 -2.14 -6.30
CA ASN A 79 -4.18 -1.86 -5.21
C ASN A 79 -4.21 -3.00 -4.17
N GLN A 80 -4.20 -4.23 -4.63
CA GLN A 80 -4.12 -5.42 -3.78
C GLN A 80 -2.80 -5.45 -3.01
N PHE A 81 -1.69 -5.19 -3.71
CA PHE A 81 -0.36 -5.12 -3.10
C PHE A 81 -0.30 -4.06 -2.00
N ASP A 82 -0.74 -2.83 -2.29
CA ASP A 82 -0.73 -1.72 -1.35
C ASP A 82 -1.60 -1.99 -0.10
N ALA A 83 -2.78 -2.57 -0.31
CA ALA A 83 -3.67 -2.95 0.78
C ALA A 83 -3.05 -4.03 1.68
N LEU A 84 -2.38 -5.03 1.08
CA LEU A 84 -1.70 -6.10 1.82
C LEU A 84 -0.45 -5.60 2.55
N VAL A 85 0.28 -4.63 2.01
CA VAL A 85 1.39 -3.97 2.74
C VAL A 85 0.84 -3.21 3.95
N SER A 86 -0.28 -2.46 3.81
CA SER A 86 -0.94 -1.79 4.95
C SER A 86 -1.41 -2.80 5.99
N PHE A 87 -2.01 -3.90 5.57
CA PHE A 87 -2.44 -4.97 6.45
C PHE A 87 -1.25 -5.58 7.22
N ALA A 88 -0.16 -5.93 6.50
CA ALA A 88 1.04 -6.48 7.10
C ALA A 88 1.74 -5.50 8.05
N PHE A 89 1.72 -4.20 7.75
CA PHE A 89 2.26 -3.15 8.61
C PHE A 89 1.60 -3.17 10.00
N ASN A 90 0.30 -3.44 10.08
CA ASN A 90 -0.45 -3.50 11.34
C ASN A 90 -0.41 -4.89 12.01
N ILE A 91 -0.52 -5.98 11.24
CA ILE A 91 -0.65 -7.35 11.77
C ILE A 91 0.71 -8.06 11.87
N GLY A 92 1.73 -7.60 11.12
CA GLY A 92 3.06 -8.20 11.05
C GLY A 92 3.28 -9.08 9.82
N SER A 93 2.26 -9.78 9.33
CA SER A 93 2.38 -10.65 8.13
C SER A 93 1.04 -10.85 7.42
N ILE A 94 1.10 -11.45 6.20
CA ILE A 94 -0.09 -11.92 5.46
C ILE A 94 -0.17 -13.44 5.38
N ASN A 95 0.70 -14.17 6.09
CA ASN A 95 0.78 -15.63 6.00
C ASN A 95 -0.56 -16.29 6.32
N GLU A 96 -1.15 -15.93 7.45
CA GLU A 96 -2.43 -16.50 7.89
C GLU A 96 -3.59 -16.00 7.02
N LEU A 97 -3.58 -14.71 6.64
CA LEU A 97 -4.56 -14.13 5.73
C LEU A 97 -4.60 -14.87 4.40
N THR A 98 -3.46 -15.24 3.85
CA THR A 98 -3.33 -15.97 2.58
C THR A 98 -3.38 -17.51 2.76
N LYS A 99 -3.37 -17.98 3.99
CA LYS A 99 -3.18 -19.41 4.35
C LYS A 99 -1.92 -19.97 3.65
N ASN A 100 -0.81 -19.23 3.80
CA ASN A 100 0.48 -19.53 3.17
C ASN A 100 0.42 -19.71 1.64
N GLY A 101 -0.44 -18.94 0.97
CA GLY A 101 -0.55 -18.97 -0.48
C GLY A 101 -1.65 -19.90 -1.05
N SER A 102 -2.48 -20.53 -0.20
CA SER A 102 -3.50 -21.49 -0.65
C SER A 102 -4.91 -20.88 -0.82
N ARG A 103 -5.19 -19.67 -0.28
CA ARG A 103 -6.48 -19.01 -0.49
C ARG A 103 -6.54 -18.32 -1.84
N SER A 104 -7.72 -18.28 -2.45
CA SER A 104 -7.99 -17.44 -3.61
C SER A 104 -7.98 -15.94 -3.25
N ILE A 105 -7.82 -15.06 -4.25
CA ILE A 105 -7.88 -13.59 -4.07
C ILE A 105 -9.23 -13.16 -3.47
N SER A 106 -10.34 -13.79 -3.88
CA SER A 106 -11.67 -13.50 -3.35
C SER A 106 -11.80 -13.86 -1.87
N GLU A 107 -11.27 -15.01 -1.47
CA GLU A 107 -11.25 -15.42 -0.05
C GLU A 107 -10.38 -14.49 0.79
N ILE A 108 -9.21 -14.07 0.28
CA ILE A 108 -8.34 -13.09 0.95
C ILE A 108 -9.12 -11.81 1.21
N SER A 109 -9.78 -11.24 0.18
CA SER A 109 -10.61 -10.05 0.31
C SER A 109 -11.65 -10.16 1.42
N ASN A 110 -12.38 -11.28 1.46
CA ASN A 110 -13.42 -11.51 2.46
C ASN A 110 -12.85 -11.69 3.87
N LYS A 111 -11.67 -12.31 3.99
CA LYS A 111 -11.02 -12.57 5.27
C LYS A 111 -10.40 -11.33 5.91
N ILE A 112 -10.02 -10.30 5.14
CA ILE A 112 -9.46 -9.06 5.67
C ILE A 112 -10.31 -8.52 6.84
N LEU A 113 -11.64 -8.48 6.70
CA LEU A 113 -12.54 -7.92 7.72
C LEU A 113 -12.53 -8.67 9.05
N LEU A 114 -12.08 -9.91 9.09
CA LEU A 114 -12.08 -10.72 10.30
C LEU A 114 -10.96 -10.33 11.29
N TYR A 115 -9.97 -9.57 10.86
CA TYR A 115 -8.83 -9.10 11.68
C TYR A 115 -9.20 -7.81 12.44
N ASN A 116 -10.31 -7.83 13.15
CA ASN A 116 -10.91 -6.70 13.86
C ASN A 116 -10.91 -6.87 15.38
N LYS A 117 -10.11 -7.81 15.92
CA LYS A 117 -10.02 -8.10 17.35
C LYS A 117 -8.62 -7.81 17.90
N CYS A 118 -8.56 -7.40 19.16
CA CYS A 118 -7.34 -7.32 19.95
C CYS A 118 -7.59 -8.07 21.28
N ASN A 119 -6.71 -9.02 21.62
CA ASN A 119 -6.88 -9.90 22.79
C ASN A 119 -8.28 -10.56 22.84
N GLY A 120 -8.75 -11.04 21.69
CA GLY A 120 -10.06 -11.70 21.53
C GLY A 120 -11.28 -10.76 21.53
N LYS A 121 -11.12 -9.48 21.89
CA LYS A 121 -12.19 -8.49 21.95
C LYS A 121 -12.30 -7.71 20.65
N PHE A 122 -13.52 -7.46 20.21
CA PHE A 122 -13.80 -6.61 19.05
C PHE A 122 -13.35 -5.17 19.27
N VAL A 123 -12.72 -4.56 18.24
CA VAL A 123 -12.26 -3.18 18.25
C VAL A 123 -12.74 -2.46 16.99
N GLN A 124 -13.59 -1.46 17.16
CA GLN A 124 -14.18 -0.70 16.06
C GLN A 124 -13.13 -0.03 15.17
N GLY A 125 -12.04 0.49 15.76
CA GLY A 125 -10.93 1.09 15.03
C GLY A 125 -10.26 0.10 14.07
N LEU A 126 -10.06 -1.15 14.51
CA LEU A 126 -9.51 -2.21 13.67
C LEU A 126 -10.48 -2.57 12.54
N LEU A 127 -11.79 -2.64 12.80
CA LEU A 127 -12.76 -2.87 11.73
C LEU A 127 -12.74 -1.75 10.69
N ASN A 128 -12.66 -0.48 11.11
CA ASN A 128 -12.57 0.65 10.19
C ASN A 128 -11.31 0.58 9.33
N ARG A 129 -10.19 0.20 9.94
CA ARG A 129 -8.93 -0.06 9.24
C ARG A 129 -9.07 -1.16 8.18
N ARG A 130 -9.61 -2.30 8.56
CA ARG A 130 -9.87 -3.44 7.65
C ARG A 130 -10.81 -3.07 6.51
N LYS A 131 -11.84 -2.26 6.77
CA LYS A 131 -12.75 -1.75 5.72
C LYS A 131 -12.00 -0.89 4.70
N ALA A 132 -11.12 0.01 5.15
CA ALA A 132 -10.33 0.85 4.26
C ALA A 132 -9.33 0.02 3.41
N GLU A 133 -8.68 -0.95 4.02
CA GLU A 133 -7.76 -1.88 3.33
C GLU A 133 -8.51 -2.75 2.32
N LYS A 134 -9.67 -3.32 2.69
CA LYS A 134 -10.51 -4.09 1.78
C LYS A 134 -11.02 -3.23 0.62
N GLN A 135 -11.44 -2.00 0.87
CA GLN A 135 -11.89 -1.08 -0.17
C GLN A 135 -10.79 -0.80 -1.20
N LEU A 136 -9.53 -0.64 -0.76
CA LEU A 136 -8.39 -0.51 -1.66
C LEU A 136 -8.11 -1.83 -2.39
N PHE A 137 -8.15 -2.96 -1.69
CA PHE A 137 -7.90 -4.30 -2.25
C PHE A 137 -8.86 -4.63 -3.40
N ASP A 138 -10.14 -4.34 -3.22
CA ASP A 138 -11.20 -4.64 -4.19
C ASP A 138 -11.32 -3.59 -5.31
N LYS A 139 -10.61 -2.46 -5.19
CA LYS A 139 -10.67 -1.41 -6.18
C LYS A 139 -10.06 -1.90 -7.50
N PRO A 140 -10.83 -1.94 -8.61
CA PRO A 140 -10.33 -2.42 -9.90
C PRO A 140 -9.18 -1.52 -10.39
N VAL A 141 -8.22 -2.15 -11.05
CA VAL A 141 -7.13 -1.45 -11.76
C VAL A 141 -7.48 -1.44 -13.23
N LYS A 142 -7.35 -0.29 -13.87
CA LYS A 142 -7.55 -0.19 -15.32
C LYS A 142 -6.53 -1.05 -16.05
N THR A 143 -6.96 -1.74 -17.08
CA THR A 143 -6.07 -2.50 -17.97
C THR A 143 -5.16 -1.56 -18.76
N THR A 144 -4.03 -2.05 -19.25
CA THR A 144 -3.13 -1.29 -20.13
C THR A 144 -3.88 -0.71 -21.32
N THR A 145 -4.78 -1.48 -21.93
CA THR A 145 -5.60 -1.03 -23.07
C THR A 145 -6.56 0.09 -22.68
N GLN A 146 -7.18 0.03 -21.50
CA GLN A 146 -8.03 1.14 -21.01
C GLN A 146 -7.21 2.42 -20.78
N ILE A 147 -6.03 2.30 -20.16
CA ILE A 147 -5.11 3.44 -19.97
C ILE A 147 -4.63 3.98 -21.32
N ALA A 148 -4.26 3.12 -22.27
CA ALA A 148 -3.84 3.53 -23.60
C ALA A 148 -4.94 4.33 -24.33
N LYS A 149 -6.20 3.90 -24.26
CA LYS A 149 -7.35 4.64 -24.79
C LYS A 149 -7.52 6.02 -24.12
N GLU A 150 -7.29 6.12 -22.83
CA GLU A 150 -7.32 7.40 -22.09
C GLU A 150 -6.15 8.33 -22.48
N VAL A 151 -4.96 7.74 -22.73
CA VAL A 151 -3.81 8.48 -23.25
C VAL A 151 -4.11 9.07 -24.62
N ILE A 152 -4.71 8.28 -25.54
CA ILE A 152 -5.13 8.73 -26.86
C ILE A 152 -6.15 9.89 -26.77
N LYS A 153 -7.06 9.83 -25.78
CA LYS A 153 -8.02 10.91 -25.49
C LYS A 153 -7.39 12.14 -24.79
N GLY A 154 -6.08 12.18 -24.56
CA GLY A 154 -5.38 13.28 -23.94
C GLY A 154 -5.53 13.41 -22.41
N LEU A 155 -6.22 12.48 -21.74
CA LEU A 155 -6.53 12.57 -20.30
C LEU A 155 -5.31 12.47 -19.38
N TRP A 156 -4.16 12.03 -19.89
CA TRP A 156 -2.91 11.86 -19.14
C TRP A 156 -1.88 12.97 -19.41
N GLY A 157 -2.21 13.96 -20.26
CA GLY A 157 -1.26 15.00 -20.70
C GLY A 157 -0.22 14.46 -21.67
N ASN A 158 0.91 15.18 -21.84
CA ASN A 158 1.93 14.89 -22.85
C ASN A 158 3.34 14.79 -22.24
N GLY A 159 4.27 14.16 -22.99
CA GLY A 159 5.69 14.11 -22.67
C GLY A 159 6.00 13.62 -21.24
N ASN A 160 6.89 14.34 -20.54
CA ASN A 160 7.32 13.99 -19.20
C ASN A 160 6.19 14.03 -18.16
N SER A 161 5.21 14.94 -18.30
CA SER A 161 4.05 14.99 -17.42
C SER A 161 3.24 13.71 -17.47
N ARG A 162 2.98 13.15 -18.68
CA ARG A 162 2.32 11.87 -18.87
C ARG A 162 3.11 10.74 -18.19
N LYS A 163 4.43 10.68 -18.45
CA LYS A 163 5.31 9.67 -17.88
C LYS A 163 5.25 9.68 -16.35
N GLN A 164 5.33 10.85 -15.73
CA GLN A 164 5.24 10.98 -14.28
C GLN A 164 3.89 10.55 -13.73
N LYS A 165 2.79 11.01 -14.32
CA LYS A 165 1.42 10.63 -13.89
C LYS A 165 1.17 9.13 -13.98
N LEU A 166 1.62 8.48 -15.05
CA LEU A 166 1.50 7.02 -15.21
C LEU A 166 2.29 6.29 -14.12
N LEU A 167 3.55 6.71 -13.90
CA LEU A 167 4.40 6.12 -12.87
C LEU A 167 3.82 6.32 -11.46
N GLU A 168 3.29 7.50 -11.15
CA GLU A 168 2.62 7.79 -9.87
C GLU A 168 1.40 6.93 -9.60
N LYS A 169 0.70 6.50 -10.65
CA LYS A 169 -0.45 5.60 -10.58
C LYS A 169 -0.06 4.12 -10.69
N GLY A 170 1.24 3.81 -10.75
CA GLY A 170 1.75 2.44 -10.80
C GLY A 170 1.69 1.78 -12.18
N TYR A 171 1.54 2.57 -13.26
CA TYR A 171 1.56 2.06 -14.63
C TYR A 171 2.96 2.18 -15.23
N ASP A 172 3.40 1.16 -15.98
CA ASP A 172 4.62 1.20 -16.77
C ASP A 172 4.39 2.04 -18.04
N TYR A 173 5.13 3.16 -18.15
CA TYR A 173 4.99 4.06 -19.29
C TYR A 173 5.31 3.38 -20.62
N LYS A 174 6.35 2.51 -20.67
CA LYS A 174 6.73 1.83 -21.92
C LYS A 174 5.63 0.91 -22.39
N VAL A 175 5.12 0.07 -21.51
CA VAL A 175 4.02 -0.85 -21.79
C VAL A 175 2.75 -0.12 -22.24
N VAL A 176 2.42 1.00 -21.60
CA VAL A 176 1.28 1.82 -22.00
C VAL A 176 1.52 2.46 -23.38
N GLN A 177 2.73 2.99 -23.65
CA GLN A 177 3.06 3.63 -24.92
C GLN A 177 3.07 2.62 -26.07
N GLU A 178 3.56 1.41 -25.87
CA GLU A 178 3.49 0.32 -26.85
C GLU A 178 2.03 -0.01 -27.22
N GLU A 179 1.14 -0.09 -26.24
CA GLU A 179 -0.27 -0.34 -26.48
C GLU A 179 -0.96 0.85 -27.20
N VAL A 180 -0.59 2.11 -26.85
CA VAL A 180 -1.02 3.31 -27.59
C VAL A 180 -0.63 3.21 -29.06
N ASN A 181 0.65 2.92 -29.33
CA ASN A 181 1.16 2.80 -30.70
C ASN A 181 0.44 1.69 -31.48
N LYS A 182 0.14 0.57 -30.84
CA LYS A 182 -0.62 -0.54 -31.42
C LYS A 182 -2.06 -0.14 -31.76
N LEU A 183 -2.73 0.61 -30.89
CA LEU A 183 -4.10 1.08 -31.11
C LEU A 183 -4.21 2.14 -32.21
N LEU A 184 -3.17 2.98 -32.38
CA LEU A 184 -3.11 4.01 -33.43
C LEU A 184 -2.74 3.46 -34.83
N LYS A 185 -2.15 2.26 -34.90
CA LYS A 185 -1.81 1.60 -36.18
C LYS A 185 -2.96 0.78 -36.77
N ARG A 186 -4.10 0.70 -36.08
CA ARG A 186 -5.33 0.06 -36.55
C ARG A 186 -6.29 1.10 -37.12
#